data_d794944d6579056eee73d4a3f439e69d
#
_entry.id   d794944d6579056eee73d4a3f439e69d
#
_cell.length_a   1.000
_cell.length_b   1.000
_cell.length_c   1.000
_cell.angle_alpha   90.00
_cell.angle_beta   90.00
_cell.angle_gamma   90.00
#
_symmetry.space_group_name_H-M   'P 1'
#
loop_
_entity.id
_entity.type
_entity.pdbx_description
1 polymer ?
#
loop_
_entity_poly.entity_id
_entity_poly.type
_entity_poly.pdbx_seq_one_letter_code
_entity_poly.pdbx_strand_id
1 'polypeptide(L)'
;MYYPYLRGKQNELFAIRELLEKGLIGDCIQPIIEPIKYTLQYCGEKAFSINLVVNSKLTEEEISNETVAHLTEIITKNKSVIQKAYLGPSDEGNDRLKQQFSSNSLAILTSVDDWEMFGDKNKLEMVFVPDDRHIKRKLRNIPNKGIIMDPFNKLSRNVDYLDNDDEFYSDDHLYYKEDGYVAFSDYSVIGGEYVDGGFSPLAIAIHIVYFDEANELRVKHFVSDSNNDRSNPGKKFFEAVDKLVTWSKNLDIKNRSYALGQFEELNENNKYPGLGLIKRLSIMHHLEIMNRYLESQNENM
;
A
#
# COMPACT_ATOMS: atom_id res chain seq x y z
N MET A 1 -14.33 -2.47 -0.10
CA MET A 1 -13.16 -3.30 -0.42
C MET A 1 -11.92 -2.42 -0.55
N TYR A 2 -10.82 -2.74 0.14
CA TYR A 2 -9.58 -1.96 0.14
C TYR A 2 -8.45 -2.66 -0.60
N TYR A 3 -7.81 -1.94 -1.50
CA TYR A 3 -6.73 -2.43 -2.36
C TYR A 3 -5.44 -1.65 -2.09
N PRO A 4 -4.68 -1.94 -1.02
CA PRO A 4 -3.42 -1.25 -0.77
C PRO A 4 -2.43 -1.49 -1.91
N TYR A 5 -1.85 -0.41 -2.45
CA TYR A 5 -0.87 -0.48 -3.54
C TYR A 5 0.55 -0.50 -2.98
N LEU A 6 1.26 -1.60 -3.18
CA LEU A 6 2.58 -1.84 -2.64
C LEU A 6 3.59 -2.13 -3.76
N ARG A 7 4.86 -1.78 -3.53
CA ARG A 7 5.93 -1.94 -4.52
C ARG A 7 6.58 -3.32 -4.52
N GLY A 8 6.07 -4.27 -3.75
CA GLY A 8 6.63 -5.60 -3.66
C GLY A 8 8.03 -5.66 -3.04
N LYS A 9 8.43 -4.64 -2.27
CA LYS A 9 9.68 -4.68 -1.49
C LYS A 9 9.57 -5.75 -0.39
N GLN A 10 10.69 -6.36 -0.04
CA GLN A 10 10.75 -7.46 0.93
C GLN A 10 9.94 -7.20 2.22
N ASN A 11 10.10 -6.02 2.82
CA ASN A 11 9.39 -5.69 4.06
C ASN A 11 7.88 -5.46 3.85
N GLU A 12 7.44 -5.04 2.67
CA GLU A 12 6.04 -4.89 2.31
C GLU A 12 5.39 -6.28 2.16
N LEU A 13 6.06 -7.21 1.48
CA LEU A 13 5.60 -8.60 1.33
C LEU A 13 5.60 -9.35 2.67
N PHE A 14 6.60 -9.11 3.52
CA PHE A 14 6.62 -9.66 4.87
C PHE A 14 5.48 -9.10 5.74
N ALA A 15 5.07 -7.83 5.55
CA ALA A 15 3.93 -7.26 6.25
C ALA A 15 2.64 -8.03 5.92
N ILE A 16 2.36 -8.24 4.63
CA ILE A 16 1.19 -9.01 4.18
C ILE A 16 1.25 -10.44 4.74
N ARG A 17 2.38 -11.13 4.56
CA ARG A 17 2.55 -12.51 5.00
C ARG A 17 2.29 -12.68 6.49
N GLU A 18 2.92 -11.83 7.31
CA GLU A 18 2.79 -11.94 8.77
C GLU A 18 1.35 -11.67 9.24
N LEU A 19 0.67 -10.68 8.65
CA LEU A 19 -0.74 -10.40 8.95
C LEU A 19 -1.64 -11.58 8.58
N LEU A 20 -1.40 -12.23 7.43
CA LEU A 20 -2.12 -13.41 6.98
C LEU A 20 -1.88 -14.62 7.89
N GLU A 21 -0.62 -14.88 8.24
CA GLU A 21 -0.25 -15.99 9.13
C GLU A 21 -0.94 -15.87 10.50
N LYS A 22 -1.12 -14.64 10.97
CA LYS A 22 -1.79 -14.33 12.23
C LYS A 22 -3.32 -14.20 12.10
N GLY A 23 -3.88 -14.22 10.89
CA GLY A 23 -5.31 -14.02 10.65
C GLY A 23 -5.79 -12.61 10.97
N LEU A 24 -4.94 -11.59 10.79
CA LEU A 24 -5.23 -10.19 11.08
C LEU A 24 -5.72 -9.40 9.86
N ILE A 25 -5.61 -9.99 8.67
CA ILE A 25 -6.25 -9.49 7.44
C ILE A 25 -6.94 -10.65 6.73
N GLY A 26 -8.02 -10.32 6.00
CA GLY A 26 -8.86 -11.27 5.29
C GLY A 26 -9.34 -10.70 3.95
N ASP A 27 -10.51 -11.14 3.51
CA ASP A 27 -11.05 -10.87 2.16
C ASP A 27 -11.34 -9.39 1.89
N CYS A 28 -11.44 -8.56 2.94
CA CYS A 28 -11.64 -7.11 2.80
C CYS A 28 -10.41 -6.37 2.27
N ILE A 29 -9.24 -7.00 2.32
CA ILE A 29 -7.95 -6.45 1.88
C ILE A 29 -7.45 -7.24 0.67
N GLN A 30 -7.29 -6.58 -0.47
CA GLN A 30 -6.80 -7.20 -1.71
C GLN A 30 -5.62 -6.41 -2.30
N PRO A 31 -4.38 -6.63 -1.85
CA PRO A 31 -3.24 -5.85 -2.27
C PRO A 31 -3.02 -5.84 -3.78
N ILE A 32 -2.66 -4.67 -4.30
CA ILE A 32 -2.06 -4.50 -5.62
C ILE A 32 -0.55 -4.48 -5.40
N ILE A 33 0.16 -5.41 -6.03
CA ILE A 33 1.63 -5.51 -5.91
C ILE A 33 2.27 -5.14 -7.25
N GLU A 34 3.03 -4.06 -7.25
CA GLU A 34 3.91 -3.68 -8.35
C GLU A 34 5.33 -4.18 -8.08
N PRO A 35 5.79 -5.27 -8.70
CA PRO A 35 7.07 -5.87 -8.36
C PRO A 35 8.23 -5.02 -8.89
N ILE A 36 9.13 -4.63 -8.00
CA ILE A 36 10.38 -3.97 -8.34
C ILE A 36 11.50 -4.98 -8.56
N LYS A 37 11.47 -6.06 -7.81
CA LYS A 37 12.38 -7.22 -7.90
C LYS A 37 11.58 -8.50 -7.69
N TYR A 38 12.03 -9.58 -8.32
CA TYR A 38 11.34 -10.90 -8.36
C TYR A 38 11.32 -11.64 -7.01
N THR A 39 10.85 -11.01 -5.96
CA THR A 39 10.78 -11.59 -4.60
C THR A 39 9.38 -12.08 -4.21
N LEU A 40 8.52 -12.37 -5.19
CA LEU A 40 7.16 -12.90 -4.94
C LEU A 40 7.14 -14.27 -4.23
N GLN A 41 8.29 -14.92 -4.05
CA GLN A 41 8.47 -16.12 -3.22
C GLN A 41 7.94 -15.94 -1.79
N TYR A 42 7.73 -14.70 -1.34
CA TYR A 42 7.31 -14.38 0.02
C TYR A 42 5.80 -14.24 0.21
N CYS A 43 5.00 -14.36 -0.85
CA CYS A 43 3.55 -14.19 -0.74
C CYS A 43 2.80 -15.34 -0.05
N GLY A 44 3.51 -16.39 0.39
CA GLY A 44 2.98 -17.42 1.27
C GLY A 44 2.14 -18.50 0.58
N GLU A 45 1.89 -19.60 1.32
CA GLU A 45 1.14 -20.77 0.86
C GLU A 45 -0.38 -20.68 1.13
N LYS A 46 -0.83 -19.63 1.84
CA LYS A 46 -2.26 -19.45 2.14
C LYS A 46 -2.98 -18.79 0.97
N ALA A 47 -4.18 -19.28 0.68
CA ALA A 47 -5.08 -18.68 -0.31
C ALA A 47 -5.45 -17.25 0.13
N PHE A 48 -4.90 -16.26 -0.58
CA PHE A 48 -5.16 -14.84 -0.39
C PHE A 48 -5.07 -14.14 -1.74
N SER A 49 -6.05 -13.29 -2.04
CA SER A 49 -6.12 -12.64 -3.35
C SER A 49 -5.09 -11.51 -3.44
N ILE A 50 -4.19 -11.62 -4.41
CA ILE A 50 -3.19 -10.60 -4.75
C ILE A 50 -3.38 -10.18 -6.19
N ASN A 51 -3.32 -8.87 -6.44
CA ASN A 51 -3.38 -8.29 -7.76
C ASN A 51 -1.97 -7.91 -8.20
N LEU A 52 -1.40 -8.70 -9.11
CA LEU A 52 -0.02 -8.53 -9.54
C LEU A 52 0.07 -7.65 -10.77
N VAL A 53 0.76 -6.51 -10.66
CA VAL A 53 1.07 -5.65 -11.80
C VAL A 53 2.11 -6.34 -12.69
N VAL A 54 1.72 -6.62 -13.94
CA VAL A 54 2.53 -7.38 -14.89
C VAL A 54 3.30 -6.52 -15.88
N ASN A 55 3.09 -5.20 -15.89
CA ASN A 55 3.73 -4.24 -16.77
C ASN A 55 4.31 -3.04 -16.01
N SER A 56 4.97 -3.30 -14.88
CA SER A 56 5.63 -2.26 -14.10
C SER A 56 6.66 -1.49 -14.92
N LYS A 57 6.72 -0.18 -14.72
CA LYS A 57 7.71 0.73 -15.32
C LYS A 57 8.92 0.97 -14.43
N LEU A 58 8.92 0.43 -13.23
CA LEU A 58 9.93 0.69 -12.20
C LEU A 58 11.17 -0.18 -12.34
N THR A 59 11.17 -1.14 -13.25
CA THR A 59 12.33 -1.94 -13.59
C THR A 59 13.00 -1.33 -14.83
N GLU A 60 14.21 -0.77 -14.67
CA GLU A 60 15.03 -0.30 -15.81
C GLU A 60 15.48 -1.45 -16.72
N GLU A 61 15.51 -2.66 -16.22
CA GLU A 61 15.71 -3.86 -17.03
C GLU A 61 14.36 -4.24 -17.66
N GLU A 62 14.34 -4.32 -18.99
CA GLU A 62 13.24 -5.00 -19.68
C GLU A 62 12.94 -6.28 -18.94
N ILE A 63 11.68 -6.46 -18.54
CA ILE A 63 11.26 -7.69 -17.89
C ILE A 63 11.72 -8.83 -18.81
N SER A 64 12.77 -9.52 -18.42
CA SER A 64 13.36 -10.57 -19.26
C SER A 64 12.29 -11.63 -19.56
N ASN A 65 12.40 -12.30 -20.71
CA ASN A 65 11.46 -13.37 -21.06
C ASN A 65 11.41 -14.47 -19.98
N GLU A 66 12.53 -14.72 -19.27
CA GLU A 66 12.60 -15.62 -18.12
C GLU A 66 11.74 -15.16 -16.97
N THR A 67 11.71 -13.89 -16.71
CA THR A 67 10.94 -13.26 -15.68
C THR A 67 9.45 -13.27 -15.98
N VAL A 68 9.07 -12.95 -17.22
CA VAL A 68 7.67 -13.08 -17.68
C VAL A 68 7.23 -14.55 -17.57
N ALA A 69 8.09 -15.49 -17.93
CA ALA A 69 7.81 -16.93 -17.79
C ALA A 69 7.63 -17.33 -16.34
N HIS A 70 8.50 -16.85 -15.43
CA HIS A 70 8.43 -17.15 -14.01
C HIS A 70 7.19 -16.54 -13.36
N LEU A 71 6.87 -15.27 -13.65
CA LEU A 71 5.62 -14.63 -13.21
C LEU A 71 4.39 -15.37 -13.75
N THR A 72 4.44 -15.78 -15.03
CA THR A 72 3.37 -16.57 -15.65
C THR A 72 3.22 -17.93 -14.98
N GLU A 73 4.32 -18.56 -14.59
CA GLU A 73 4.31 -19.83 -13.84
C GLU A 73 3.69 -19.65 -12.45
N ILE A 74 4.09 -18.61 -11.71
CA ILE A 74 3.52 -18.28 -10.40
C ILE A 74 2.02 -18.01 -10.52
N ILE A 75 1.60 -17.18 -11.48
CA ILE A 75 0.19 -16.87 -11.74
C ILE A 75 -0.58 -18.14 -12.13
N THR A 76 0.02 -19.00 -12.94
CA THR A 76 -0.62 -20.24 -13.42
C THR A 76 -0.77 -21.27 -12.29
N LYS A 77 0.23 -21.42 -11.45
CA LYS A 77 0.20 -22.33 -10.27
C LYS A 77 -0.81 -21.87 -9.21
N ASN A 78 -1.00 -20.55 -9.07
CA ASN A 78 -1.83 -19.93 -8.03
C ASN A 78 -3.04 -19.19 -8.61
N LYS A 79 -3.68 -19.73 -9.66
CA LYS A 79 -4.79 -19.06 -10.39
C LYS A 79 -5.97 -18.61 -9.52
N SER A 80 -6.20 -19.24 -8.40
CA SER A 80 -7.26 -18.86 -7.46
C SER A 80 -6.86 -17.72 -6.50
N VAL A 81 -5.60 -17.29 -6.54
CA VAL A 81 -5.01 -16.38 -5.54
C VAL A 81 -4.35 -15.16 -6.18
N ILE A 82 -3.84 -15.29 -7.41
CA ILE A 82 -3.12 -14.19 -8.09
C ILE A 82 -3.89 -13.74 -9.32
N GLN A 83 -4.34 -12.48 -9.30
CA GLN A 83 -5.01 -11.80 -10.39
C GLN A 83 -4.03 -10.84 -11.08
N LYS A 84 -4.16 -10.68 -12.39
CA LYS A 84 -3.32 -9.73 -13.15
C LYS A 84 -3.85 -8.32 -13.00
N ALA A 85 -2.94 -7.38 -12.76
CA ALA A 85 -3.19 -5.96 -12.82
C ALA A 85 -2.32 -5.31 -13.90
N TYR A 86 -2.85 -4.28 -14.56
CA TYR A 86 -2.16 -3.55 -15.62
C TYR A 86 -2.14 -2.07 -15.29
N LEU A 87 -0.96 -1.48 -15.27
CA LEU A 87 -0.83 -0.01 -15.25
C LEU A 87 -1.19 0.57 -16.61
N GLY A 88 -1.71 1.78 -16.61
CA GLY A 88 -1.93 2.57 -17.79
C GLY A 88 -0.72 2.54 -18.73
N PRO A 89 -0.95 2.52 -20.03
CA PRO A 89 0.12 2.35 -21.00
C PRO A 89 1.17 3.42 -20.85
N SER A 90 2.42 3.00 -20.73
CA SER A 90 3.57 3.84 -20.99
C SER A 90 3.85 3.89 -22.47
N ASP A 91 4.49 4.99 -22.91
CA ASP A 91 4.95 5.17 -24.27
C ASP A 91 5.69 3.93 -24.82
N GLU A 92 5.50 3.68 -26.13
CA GLU A 92 6.30 2.80 -26.98
C GLU A 92 6.46 1.33 -26.55
N GLY A 93 5.55 0.48 -26.94
CA GLY A 93 5.70 -0.98 -26.82
C GLY A 93 4.41 -1.76 -26.56
N ASN A 94 3.29 -1.11 -26.56
CA ASN A 94 2.02 -1.60 -26.05
C ASN A 94 1.24 -2.60 -26.91
N ASP A 95 1.70 -2.95 -28.10
CA ASP A 95 1.03 -3.97 -28.92
C ASP A 95 1.02 -5.37 -28.28
N ARG A 96 1.99 -5.64 -27.39
CA ARG A 96 2.01 -6.88 -26.59
C ARG A 96 0.95 -6.90 -25.50
N LEU A 97 0.63 -5.75 -24.91
CA LEU A 97 -0.40 -5.65 -23.85
C LEU A 97 -1.82 -5.74 -24.43
N LYS A 98 -2.07 -5.20 -25.62
CA LYS A 98 -3.37 -5.32 -26.32
C LYS A 98 -3.79 -6.77 -26.56
N GLN A 99 -2.82 -7.69 -26.65
CA GLN A 99 -3.07 -9.10 -26.96
C GLN A 99 -3.16 -10.02 -25.73
N GLN A 100 -2.79 -9.57 -24.53
CA GLN A 100 -2.59 -10.45 -23.36
C GLN A 100 -3.55 -10.24 -22.18
N PHE A 101 -4.62 -9.44 -22.32
CA PHE A 101 -5.63 -9.36 -21.27
C PHE A 101 -6.26 -10.74 -21.06
N SER A 102 -6.02 -11.29 -19.87
CA SER A 102 -6.82 -12.42 -19.39
C SER A 102 -8.17 -11.91 -18.89
N SER A 103 -9.20 -12.74 -18.97
CA SER A 103 -10.46 -12.47 -18.26
C SER A 103 -10.19 -12.23 -16.77
N ASN A 104 -10.94 -11.33 -16.14
CA ASN A 104 -10.82 -10.96 -14.73
C ASN A 104 -9.48 -10.27 -14.37
N SER A 105 -9.11 -9.24 -15.12
CA SER A 105 -7.93 -8.42 -14.81
C SER A 105 -8.32 -7.08 -14.23
N LEU A 106 -7.42 -6.46 -13.48
CA LEU A 106 -7.54 -5.08 -13.04
C LEU A 106 -6.81 -4.14 -14.01
N ALA A 107 -7.34 -2.93 -14.17
CA ALA A 107 -6.62 -1.83 -14.79
C ALA A 107 -6.41 -0.70 -13.80
N ILE A 108 -5.24 -0.06 -13.84
CA ILE A 108 -4.90 1.09 -13.02
C ILE A 108 -4.53 2.21 -13.97
N LEU A 109 -5.36 3.25 -14.03
CA LEU A 109 -5.16 4.38 -14.92
C LEU A 109 -4.23 5.41 -14.27
N THR A 110 -3.38 6.01 -15.07
CA THR A 110 -2.53 7.13 -14.66
C THR A 110 -2.91 8.41 -15.42
N SER A 111 -3.61 8.26 -16.55
CA SER A 111 -4.07 9.38 -17.39
C SER A 111 -5.42 9.08 -18.06
N VAL A 112 -6.03 10.10 -18.64
CA VAL A 112 -7.27 9.95 -19.43
C VAL A 112 -7.06 9.08 -20.66
N ASP A 113 -5.90 9.20 -21.28
CA ASP A 113 -5.60 8.52 -22.54
C ASP A 113 -5.38 7.01 -22.34
N ASP A 114 -4.96 6.60 -21.15
CA ASP A 114 -4.78 5.20 -20.77
C ASP A 114 -6.04 4.38 -21.05
N TRP A 115 -7.22 4.93 -20.77
CA TRP A 115 -8.48 4.23 -20.97
C TRP A 115 -8.73 3.85 -22.44
N GLU A 116 -8.34 4.72 -23.37
CA GLU A 116 -8.52 4.44 -24.82
C GLU A 116 -7.55 3.37 -25.32
N MET A 117 -6.40 3.28 -24.67
CA MET A 117 -5.34 2.34 -25.06
C MET A 117 -5.59 0.93 -24.53
N PHE A 118 -6.40 0.76 -23.48
CA PHE A 118 -6.81 -0.55 -23.03
C PHE A 118 -7.69 -1.22 -24.10
N GLY A 119 -7.33 -2.46 -24.49
CA GLY A 119 -7.99 -3.23 -25.50
C GLY A 119 -9.44 -3.64 -25.15
N ASP A 120 -9.72 -4.94 -25.06
CA ASP A 120 -11.07 -5.45 -24.72
C ASP A 120 -11.43 -5.18 -23.25
N LYS A 121 -12.10 -4.06 -23.04
CA LYS A 121 -12.53 -3.58 -21.71
C LYS A 121 -13.51 -4.52 -21.02
N ASN A 122 -14.18 -5.41 -21.76
CA ASN A 122 -15.09 -6.40 -21.18
C ASN A 122 -14.35 -7.49 -20.38
N LYS A 123 -13.04 -7.61 -20.57
CA LYS A 123 -12.21 -8.53 -19.77
C LYS A 123 -11.75 -7.96 -18.44
N LEU A 124 -11.95 -6.66 -18.23
CA LEU A 124 -11.58 -6.02 -16.98
C LEU A 124 -12.66 -6.29 -15.92
N GLU A 125 -12.23 -6.79 -14.79
CA GLU A 125 -13.10 -6.93 -13.62
C GLU A 125 -13.29 -5.58 -12.93
N MET A 126 -12.23 -4.78 -12.83
CA MET A 126 -12.25 -3.48 -12.17
C MET A 126 -11.23 -2.53 -12.78
N VAL A 127 -11.55 -1.24 -12.70
CA VAL A 127 -10.67 -0.15 -13.14
C VAL A 127 -10.42 0.80 -11.98
N PHE A 128 -9.18 0.97 -11.56
CA PHE A 128 -8.79 1.99 -10.61
C PHE A 128 -8.51 3.30 -11.32
N VAL A 129 -9.14 4.36 -10.84
CA VAL A 129 -9.03 5.71 -11.41
C VAL A 129 -8.41 6.66 -10.37
N PRO A 130 -7.42 7.47 -10.74
CA PRO A 130 -6.87 8.48 -9.85
C PRO A 130 -7.89 9.61 -9.61
N ASP A 131 -7.63 10.44 -8.61
CA ASP A 131 -8.43 11.64 -8.34
C ASP A 131 -8.17 12.75 -9.38
N ASP A 132 -8.52 12.42 -10.62
CA ASP A 132 -8.48 13.36 -11.75
C ASP A 132 -9.89 13.68 -12.26
N ARG A 133 -10.24 14.97 -12.31
CA ARG A 133 -11.56 15.43 -12.70
C ARG A 133 -11.96 15.00 -14.11
N HIS A 134 -11.01 14.94 -15.05
CA HIS A 134 -11.30 14.56 -16.44
C HIS A 134 -11.54 13.06 -16.55
N ILE A 135 -10.72 12.26 -15.87
CA ILE A 135 -10.87 10.81 -15.81
C ILE A 135 -12.20 10.46 -15.16
N LYS A 136 -12.51 11.03 -13.99
CA LYS A 136 -13.79 10.80 -13.29
C LYS A 136 -14.99 11.07 -14.17
N ARG A 137 -14.99 12.18 -14.93
CA ARG A 137 -16.07 12.53 -15.87
C ARG A 137 -16.20 11.54 -17.02
N LYS A 138 -15.07 11.16 -17.62
CA LYS A 138 -15.04 10.23 -18.75
C LYS A 138 -15.53 8.83 -18.35
N LEU A 139 -15.16 8.39 -17.17
CA LEU A 139 -15.44 7.04 -16.67
C LEU A 139 -16.62 6.95 -15.71
N ARG A 140 -17.44 8.02 -15.61
CA ARG A 140 -18.56 8.08 -14.66
C ARG A 140 -19.55 6.90 -14.77
N ASN A 141 -19.75 6.38 -15.99
CA ASN A 141 -20.73 5.32 -16.27
C ASN A 141 -20.12 3.91 -16.22
N ILE A 142 -18.86 3.75 -15.85
CA ILE A 142 -18.26 2.44 -15.68
C ILE A 142 -18.69 1.88 -14.32
N PRO A 143 -19.34 0.68 -14.31
CA PRO A 143 -19.93 0.15 -13.08
C PRO A 143 -18.87 -0.30 -12.05
N ASN A 144 -17.81 -0.97 -12.52
CA ASN A 144 -16.80 -1.56 -11.64
C ASN A 144 -15.54 -0.69 -11.64
N LYS A 145 -15.61 0.43 -10.94
CA LYS A 145 -14.46 1.31 -10.76
C LYS A 145 -14.11 1.48 -9.29
N GLY A 146 -12.82 1.47 -8.99
CA GLY A 146 -12.24 1.86 -7.73
C GLY A 146 -11.56 3.23 -7.84
N ILE A 147 -11.41 3.92 -6.73
CA ILE A 147 -10.57 5.12 -6.65
C ILE A 147 -9.19 4.75 -6.13
N ILE A 148 -8.14 5.35 -6.69
CA ILE A 148 -6.78 5.26 -6.18
C ILE A 148 -6.25 6.65 -5.84
N MET A 149 -5.79 6.82 -4.61
CA MET A 149 -5.33 8.08 -4.04
C MET A 149 -3.90 7.95 -3.54
N ASP A 150 -3.21 9.08 -3.44
CA ASP A 150 -1.94 9.18 -2.72
C ASP A 150 -2.07 10.17 -1.57
N PRO A 151 -2.70 9.76 -0.47
CA PRO A 151 -2.96 10.66 0.65
C PRO A 151 -1.73 10.91 1.52
N PHE A 152 -0.66 10.11 1.37
CA PHE A 152 0.54 10.25 2.18
C PHE A 152 1.41 11.40 1.69
N ASN A 153 1.44 12.49 2.45
CA ASN A 153 2.29 13.65 2.18
C ASN A 153 3.77 13.30 2.42
N LYS A 154 4.43 12.77 1.39
CA LYS A 154 5.82 12.34 1.46
C LYS A 154 6.78 13.51 1.38
N LEU A 155 7.37 13.88 2.52
CA LEU A 155 8.36 14.94 2.60
C LEU A 155 9.77 14.45 2.23
N SER A 156 10.59 15.36 1.71
CA SER A 156 11.96 15.04 1.27
C SER A 156 12.89 14.69 2.42
N ARG A 157 12.64 15.23 3.62
CA ARG A 157 13.42 14.96 4.83
C ARG A 157 12.50 14.59 5.99
N ASN A 158 12.87 13.55 6.73
CA ASN A 158 12.09 13.10 7.89
C ASN A 158 11.93 14.16 8.98
N VAL A 159 12.88 15.08 9.10
CA VAL A 159 12.81 16.17 10.10
C VAL A 159 11.68 17.17 9.79
N ASP A 160 11.30 17.32 8.53
CA ASP A 160 10.28 18.29 8.12
C ASP A 160 8.88 17.89 8.62
N TYR A 161 8.66 16.62 8.99
CA TYR A 161 7.40 16.18 9.63
C TYR A 161 7.21 16.74 11.06
N LEU A 162 8.23 17.38 11.65
CA LEU A 162 8.06 18.07 12.94
C LEU A 162 7.17 19.32 12.85
N ASP A 163 7.08 19.93 11.66
CA ASP A 163 6.28 21.14 11.44
C ASP A 163 4.77 20.82 11.40
N ASN A 164 4.42 19.58 11.05
CA ASN A 164 3.04 19.09 11.03
C ASN A 164 3.05 17.60 11.39
N ASP A 165 3.08 17.29 12.68
CA ASP A 165 3.26 15.93 13.18
C ASP A 165 1.97 15.09 13.19
N ASP A 166 0.82 15.70 12.81
CA ASP A 166 -0.49 15.07 12.77
C ASP A 166 -1.36 15.72 11.69
N GLU A 167 -1.62 15.00 10.60
CA GLU A 167 -2.36 15.53 9.46
C GLU A 167 -3.50 14.60 9.01
N PHE A 168 -4.47 15.15 8.31
CA PHE A 168 -5.50 14.37 7.64
C PHE A 168 -4.86 13.42 6.65
N TYR A 169 -5.34 12.17 6.61
CA TYR A 169 -4.87 11.17 5.67
C TYR A 169 -5.91 10.89 4.58
N SER A 170 -7.07 10.35 4.93
CA SER A 170 -8.13 10.01 3.96
C SER A 170 -9.47 9.76 4.65
N ASP A 171 -10.54 10.02 3.92
CA ASP A 171 -11.91 9.62 4.25
C ASP A 171 -12.56 8.74 3.16
N ASP A 172 -11.79 8.31 2.16
CA ASP A 172 -12.28 7.50 1.04
C ASP A 172 -13.02 6.24 1.49
N HIS A 173 -12.55 5.59 2.56
CA HIS A 173 -13.18 4.39 3.12
C HIS A 173 -14.61 4.63 3.64
N LEU A 174 -14.97 5.89 3.95
CA LEU A 174 -16.32 6.28 4.36
C LEU A 174 -17.22 6.52 3.13
N TYR A 175 -16.69 7.18 2.10
CA TYR A 175 -17.50 7.80 1.05
C TYR A 175 -17.37 7.15 -0.33
N TYR A 176 -16.43 6.23 -0.58
CA TYR A 176 -16.20 5.66 -1.92
C TYR A 176 -17.47 5.09 -2.57
N LYS A 177 -18.39 4.49 -1.79
CA LYS A 177 -19.64 3.94 -2.34
C LYS A 177 -20.59 5.05 -2.77
N GLU A 178 -20.72 6.12 -1.99
CA GLU A 178 -21.53 7.29 -2.29
C GLU A 178 -21.02 8.03 -3.52
N ASP A 179 -19.69 8.07 -3.70
CA ASP A 179 -19.02 8.62 -4.88
C ASP A 179 -19.12 7.71 -6.12
N GLY A 180 -19.79 6.56 -5.99
CA GLY A 180 -20.02 5.63 -7.08
C GLY A 180 -18.83 4.73 -7.40
N TYR A 181 -17.98 4.43 -6.41
CA TYR A 181 -16.91 3.45 -6.50
C TYR A 181 -17.26 2.17 -5.75
N VAL A 182 -16.76 1.04 -6.22
CA VAL A 182 -16.94 -0.27 -5.55
C VAL A 182 -15.75 -0.63 -4.65
N ALA A 183 -14.64 0.09 -4.80
CA ALA A 183 -13.40 -0.12 -4.07
C ALA A 183 -12.61 1.18 -3.94
N PHE A 184 -11.65 1.19 -3.01
CA PHE A 184 -10.66 2.25 -2.87
C PHE A 184 -9.26 1.68 -2.68
N SER A 185 -8.26 2.47 -3.03
CA SER A 185 -6.84 2.11 -3.01
C SER A 185 -6.01 3.30 -2.59
N ASP A 186 -4.95 3.05 -1.87
CA ASP A 186 -3.90 4.02 -1.59
C ASP A 186 -2.52 3.37 -1.52
N TYR A 187 -1.48 4.19 -1.39
CA TYR A 187 -0.09 3.74 -1.28
C TYR A 187 0.37 3.56 0.17
N SER A 188 -0.56 3.48 1.12
CA SER A 188 -0.25 3.42 2.56
C SER A 188 0.77 4.52 2.95
N VAL A 189 1.54 4.30 3.99
CA VAL A 189 2.60 5.22 4.45
C VAL A 189 3.89 5.19 3.61
N ILE A 190 3.82 4.64 2.40
CA ILE A 190 4.97 4.62 1.47
C ILE A 190 4.90 5.70 0.39
N GLY A 191 3.69 6.17 0.09
CA GLY A 191 3.41 7.13 -0.97
C GLY A 191 3.56 6.57 -2.38
N GLY A 192 2.94 7.24 -3.33
CA GLY A 192 2.90 6.82 -4.75
C GLY A 192 4.21 7.04 -5.47
N GLU A 193 5.01 8.02 -5.06
CA GLU A 193 6.31 8.27 -5.67
C GLU A 193 7.31 7.17 -5.30
N TYR A 194 7.81 6.47 -6.32
CA TYR A 194 8.87 5.49 -6.15
C TYR A 194 10.25 6.16 -6.21
N VAL A 195 11.05 5.89 -5.20
CA VAL A 195 12.47 6.30 -5.18
C VAL A 195 13.29 5.04 -4.95
N ASP A 196 14.19 4.73 -5.89
CA ASP A 196 15.14 3.64 -5.72
C ASP A 196 16.37 4.11 -4.94
N GLY A 197 16.78 3.25 -3.99
CA GLY A 197 17.87 3.57 -3.10
C GLY A 197 17.47 4.55 -2.00
N GLY A 198 18.43 4.94 -1.23
CA GLY A 198 18.28 5.92 -0.14
C GLY A 198 19.49 5.86 0.78
N PHE A 199 19.95 7.02 1.22
CA PHE A 199 20.95 7.11 2.27
C PHE A 199 20.27 6.93 3.63
N SER A 200 21.03 6.50 4.64
CA SER A 200 20.56 6.54 6.02
C SER A 200 20.05 7.95 6.34
N PRO A 201 18.81 8.12 6.81
CA PRO A 201 18.24 9.43 7.05
C PRO A 201 18.93 10.13 8.23
N LEU A 202 18.89 11.47 8.23
CA LEU A 202 19.37 12.28 9.35
C LEU A 202 18.47 12.12 10.58
N ALA A 203 17.16 12.07 10.38
CA ALA A 203 16.16 11.76 11.41
C ALA A 203 15.43 10.45 11.08
N ILE A 204 15.04 9.68 12.11
CA ILE A 204 14.10 8.59 11.95
C ILE A 204 12.70 9.13 12.18
N ALA A 205 11.77 8.82 11.28
CA ALA A 205 10.34 9.08 11.42
C ALA A 205 9.57 7.75 11.37
N ILE A 206 8.59 7.60 12.27
CA ILE A 206 7.61 6.52 12.29
C ILE A 206 6.25 7.15 11.96
N HIS A 207 5.58 6.62 10.94
CA HIS A 207 4.29 7.12 10.48
C HIS A 207 3.20 6.11 10.85
N ILE A 208 2.18 6.57 11.58
CA ILE A 208 1.08 5.72 12.07
C ILE A 208 -0.25 6.34 11.61
N VAL A 209 -0.97 5.59 10.78
CA VAL A 209 -2.33 5.93 10.36
C VAL A 209 -3.31 5.52 11.47
N TYR A 210 -4.29 6.35 11.80
CA TYR A 210 -5.26 6.04 12.84
C TYR A 210 -6.61 6.69 12.53
N PHE A 211 -7.69 6.15 13.09
CA PHE A 211 -9.02 6.73 13.00
C PHE A 211 -9.21 7.78 14.09
N ASP A 212 -9.69 8.94 13.71
CA ASP A 212 -10.15 9.95 14.65
C ASP A 212 -11.57 9.66 15.19
N GLU A 213 -12.18 10.63 15.87
CA GLU A 213 -13.53 10.50 16.43
C GLU A 213 -14.62 10.36 15.36
N ALA A 214 -14.42 11.00 14.19
CA ALA A 214 -15.32 10.91 13.03
C ALA A 214 -15.11 9.64 12.20
N ASN A 215 -14.16 8.79 12.55
CA ASN A 215 -13.64 7.68 11.78
C ASN A 215 -12.95 8.10 10.47
N GLU A 216 -12.54 9.34 10.34
CA GLU A 216 -11.63 9.76 9.28
C GLU A 216 -10.22 9.26 9.60
N LEU A 217 -9.44 8.93 8.57
CA LEU A 217 -8.05 8.54 8.75
C LEU A 217 -7.17 9.78 8.87
N ARG A 218 -6.32 9.75 9.88
CA ARG A 218 -5.23 10.68 10.08
C ARG A 218 -3.92 9.96 10.08
N VAL A 219 -2.82 10.65 9.83
CA VAL A 219 -1.47 10.10 9.99
C VAL A 219 -0.69 10.93 10.99
N LYS A 220 -0.10 10.25 11.98
CA LYS A 220 0.78 10.86 12.96
C LYS A 220 2.22 10.46 12.73
N HIS A 221 3.10 11.45 12.86
CA HIS A 221 4.53 11.32 12.60
C HIS A 221 5.32 11.42 13.90
N PHE A 222 6.08 10.40 14.21
CA PHE A 222 6.96 10.38 15.39
C PHE A 222 8.40 10.49 14.92
N VAL A 223 8.98 11.66 15.10
CA VAL A 223 10.31 12.00 14.58
C VAL A 223 11.33 12.06 15.72
N SER A 224 12.54 11.54 15.45
CA SER A 224 13.65 11.62 16.40
C SER A 224 14.10 13.07 16.65
N ASP A 225 14.54 13.37 17.88
CA ASP A 225 15.09 14.67 18.25
C ASP A 225 16.50 14.87 17.67
N SER A 226 17.29 13.78 17.64
CA SER A 226 18.63 13.77 17.06
C SER A 226 18.56 13.71 15.54
N ASN A 227 18.97 14.79 14.85
CA ASN A 227 18.84 14.90 13.39
C ASN A 227 20.03 15.57 12.68
N ASN A 228 21.13 15.83 13.39
CA ASN A 228 22.27 16.60 12.86
C ASN A 228 23.23 15.77 12.00
N ASP A 229 23.26 14.45 12.17
CA ASP A 229 24.13 13.52 11.46
C ASP A 229 23.43 12.21 11.15
N ARG A 230 24.13 11.25 10.54
CA ARG A 230 23.61 9.92 10.23
C ARG A 230 24.01 8.84 11.23
N SER A 231 24.70 9.23 12.32
CA SER A 231 25.15 8.29 13.35
C SER A 231 24.00 7.81 14.24
N ASN A 232 24.27 6.74 14.99
CA ASN A 232 23.40 6.21 16.04
C ASN A 232 21.91 6.04 15.65
N PRO A 233 21.58 5.31 14.57
CA PRO A 233 20.19 5.10 14.18
C PRO A 233 19.34 4.44 15.28
N GLY A 234 19.96 3.62 16.14
CA GLY A 234 19.29 3.04 17.30
C GLY A 234 18.80 4.10 18.28
N LYS A 235 19.66 5.06 18.67
CA LYS A 235 19.26 6.16 19.55
C LYS A 235 18.07 6.94 18.94
N LYS A 236 18.15 7.29 17.65
CA LYS A 236 17.09 8.01 16.95
C LYS A 236 15.77 7.23 16.89
N PHE A 237 15.87 5.91 16.72
CA PHE A 237 14.70 5.05 16.80
C PHE A 237 14.03 5.13 18.17
N PHE A 238 14.82 5.04 19.26
CA PHE A 238 14.25 5.12 20.60
C PHE A 238 13.63 6.48 20.90
N GLU A 239 14.21 7.58 20.44
CA GLU A 239 13.61 8.90 20.55
C GLU A 239 12.24 8.98 19.85
N ALA A 240 12.10 8.37 18.68
CA ALA A 240 10.85 8.34 17.93
C ALA A 240 9.83 7.35 18.52
N VAL A 241 10.26 6.13 18.88
CA VAL A 241 9.35 5.09 19.39
C VAL A 241 8.87 5.40 20.81
N ASP A 242 9.63 6.07 21.65
CA ASP A 242 9.18 6.54 22.96
C ASP A 242 7.97 7.48 22.84
N LYS A 243 8.01 8.39 21.86
CA LYS A 243 6.89 9.30 21.54
C LYS A 243 5.68 8.50 21.08
N LEU A 244 5.88 7.53 20.16
CA LEU A 244 4.83 6.64 19.67
C LEU A 244 4.19 5.86 20.81
N VAL A 245 4.97 5.18 21.64
CA VAL A 245 4.48 4.35 22.76
C VAL A 245 3.75 5.19 23.79
N THR A 246 4.22 6.41 24.05
CA THR A 246 3.53 7.34 24.96
C THR A 246 2.17 7.75 24.41
N TRP A 247 2.09 8.09 23.13
CA TRP A 247 0.84 8.45 22.47
C TRP A 247 -0.12 7.26 22.37
N SER A 248 0.39 6.08 22.03
CA SER A 248 -0.43 4.88 21.81
C SER A 248 -1.21 4.43 23.04
N LYS A 249 -0.75 4.76 24.25
CA LYS A 249 -1.44 4.40 25.51
C LYS A 249 -2.86 4.95 25.60
N ASN A 250 -3.13 6.06 24.91
CA ASN A 250 -4.42 6.74 24.92
C ASN A 250 -5.32 6.38 23.72
N LEU A 251 -4.87 5.46 22.88
CA LEU A 251 -5.64 5.06 21.70
C LEU A 251 -6.82 4.15 22.06
N ASP A 252 -7.94 4.40 21.40
CA ASP A 252 -9.09 3.51 21.38
C ASP A 252 -8.74 2.15 20.79
N ILE A 253 -9.51 1.13 21.15
CA ILE A 253 -9.31 -0.24 20.68
C ILE A 253 -9.34 -0.34 19.13
N LYS A 254 -10.12 0.52 18.46
CA LYS A 254 -10.18 0.57 17.00
C LYS A 254 -8.82 0.91 16.36
N ASN A 255 -7.97 1.61 17.07
CA ASN A 255 -6.64 2.05 16.66
C ASN A 255 -5.50 1.18 17.24
N ARG A 256 -5.81 0.17 18.03
CA ARG A 256 -4.79 -0.78 18.53
C ARG A 256 -4.53 -1.86 17.47
N SER A 257 -3.29 -2.31 17.34
CA SER A 257 -2.90 -3.36 16.41
C SER A 257 -1.79 -4.23 16.97
N TYR A 258 -1.59 -5.39 16.39
CA TYR A 258 -0.45 -6.23 16.65
C TYR A 258 0.88 -5.48 16.42
N ALA A 259 0.95 -4.71 15.33
CA ALA A 259 2.16 -3.95 14.99
C ALA A 259 2.51 -2.87 16.02
N LEU A 260 1.52 -2.20 16.62
CA LEU A 260 1.75 -1.29 17.75
C LEU A 260 2.33 -2.03 18.96
N GLY A 261 1.80 -3.20 19.28
CA GLY A 261 2.37 -4.04 20.34
C GLY A 261 3.83 -4.44 20.08
N GLN A 262 4.19 -4.65 18.80
CA GLN A 262 5.59 -4.91 18.42
C GLN A 262 6.48 -3.68 18.62
N PHE A 263 6.01 -2.46 18.36
CA PHE A 263 6.76 -1.24 18.68
C PHE A 263 6.96 -1.08 20.20
N GLU A 264 5.93 -1.37 21.00
CA GLU A 264 6.00 -1.37 22.46
C GLU A 264 7.05 -2.36 22.96
N GLU A 265 7.04 -3.60 22.45
CA GLU A 265 8.02 -4.65 22.78
C GLU A 265 9.46 -4.26 22.38
N LEU A 266 9.65 -3.68 21.20
CA LEU A 266 10.96 -3.21 20.74
C LEU A 266 11.50 -2.10 21.64
N ASN A 267 10.64 -1.21 22.13
CA ASN A 267 11.00 -0.14 23.04
C ASN A 267 11.39 -0.69 24.42
N GLU A 268 10.55 -1.55 25.00
CA GLU A 268 10.80 -2.17 26.30
C GLU A 268 12.11 -2.98 26.33
N ASN A 269 12.39 -3.73 25.25
CA ASN A 269 13.58 -4.55 25.12
C ASN A 269 14.83 -3.79 24.64
N ASN A 270 14.73 -2.48 24.44
CA ASN A 270 15.82 -1.64 23.90
C ASN A 270 16.42 -2.22 22.59
N LYS A 271 15.58 -2.73 21.69
CA LYS A 271 16.00 -3.41 20.46
C LYS A 271 15.73 -2.54 19.22
N TYR A 272 16.80 -2.07 18.57
CA TYR A 272 16.67 -1.39 17.28
C TYR A 272 16.48 -2.40 16.14
N PRO A 273 15.36 -2.35 15.41
CA PRO A 273 15.01 -3.37 14.42
C PRO A 273 15.54 -3.10 13.01
N GLY A 274 16.10 -1.91 12.78
CA GLY A 274 16.42 -1.39 11.45
C GLY A 274 15.21 -0.74 10.73
N LEU A 275 15.52 0.15 9.79
CA LEU A 275 14.53 0.98 9.08
C LEU A 275 13.48 0.17 8.31
N GLY A 276 13.87 -0.98 7.78
CA GLY A 276 12.98 -1.85 7.02
C GLY A 276 11.83 -2.41 7.88
N LEU A 277 12.13 -2.85 9.12
CA LEU A 277 11.11 -3.36 10.04
C LEU A 277 10.21 -2.24 10.56
N ILE A 278 10.75 -1.04 10.81
CA ILE A 278 9.95 0.13 11.19
C ILE A 278 8.86 0.38 10.14
N LYS A 279 9.24 0.48 8.87
CA LYS A 279 8.29 0.66 7.77
C LYS A 279 7.29 -0.48 7.66
N ARG A 280 7.76 -1.73 7.81
CA ARG A 280 6.90 -2.92 7.81
C ARG A 280 5.81 -2.82 8.88
N LEU A 281 6.16 -2.48 10.11
CA LEU A 281 5.21 -2.35 11.22
C LEU A 281 4.19 -1.24 10.97
N SER A 282 4.60 -0.09 10.40
CA SER A 282 3.67 0.98 10.03
C SER A 282 2.65 0.53 8.97
N ILE A 283 3.09 -0.22 7.95
CA ILE A 283 2.19 -0.81 6.94
C ILE A 283 1.26 -1.84 7.60
N MET A 284 1.80 -2.74 8.40
CA MET A 284 1.01 -3.76 9.10
C MET A 284 -0.09 -3.12 9.95
N HIS A 285 0.24 -2.07 10.69
CA HIS A 285 -0.73 -1.33 11.50
C HIS A 285 -1.88 -0.80 10.63
N HIS A 286 -1.57 -0.10 9.55
CA HIS A 286 -2.58 0.46 8.64
C HIS A 286 -3.50 -0.63 8.07
N LEU A 287 -2.93 -1.71 7.53
CA LEU A 287 -3.71 -2.80 6.93
C LEU A 287 -4.61 -3.50 7.96
N GLU A 288 -4.12 -3.73 9.17
CA GLU A 288 -4.87 -4.41 10.23
C GLU A 288 -6.08 -3.57 10.70
N ILE A 289 -5.89 -2.27 10.97
CA ILE A 289 -7.00 -1.42 11.41
C ILE A 289 -8.05 -1.26 10.32
N MET A 290 -7.62 -1.13 9.05
CA MET A 290 -8.52 -1.06 7.90
C MET A 290 -9.31 -2.35 7.69
N ASN A 291 -8.67 -3.51 7.82
CA ASN A 291 -9.36 -4.79 7.72
C ASN A 291 -10.48 -4.90 8.78
N ARG A 292 -10.14 -4.62 10.02
CA ARG A 292 -11.09 -4.67 11.14
C ARG A 292 -12.26 -3.71 10.95
N TYR A 293 -11.98 -2.49 10.48
CA TYR A 293 -13.01 -1.51 10.17
C TYR A 293 -13.96 -2.04 9.09
N LEU A 294 -13.43 -2.52 7.97
CA LEU A 294 -14.24 -3.01 6.85
C LEU A 294 -15.04 -4.27 7.20
N GLU A 295 -14.49 -5.19 7.98
CA GLU A 295 -15.21 -6.37 8.49
C GLU A 295 -16.40 -5.93 9.34
N SER A 296 -16.21 -4.98 10.27
CA SER A 296 -17.28 -4.47 11.11
C SER A 296 -18.43 -3.80 10.30
N GLN A 297 -18.09 -3.15 9.18
CA GLN A 297 -19.11 -2.57 8.29
C GLN A 297 -19.91 -3.64 7.55
N ASN A 298 -19.26 -4.75 7.16
CA ASN A 298 -19.93 -5.85 6.46
C ASN A 298 -20.86 -6.65 7.38
N GLU A 299 -20.55 -6.78 8.66
CA GLU A 299 -21.41 -7.45 9.65
C GLU A 299 -22.68 -6.66 9.98
N ASN A 300 -22.66 -5.34 9.74
CA ASN A 300 -23.79 -4.45 10.03
C ASN A 300 -24.73 -4.23 8.83
N MET A 301 -24.43 -4.80 7.65
CA MET A 301 -25.27 -4.79 6.45
C MET A 301 -26.04 -6.10 6.29
#